data_b9b40ef1810463d4f2290bfb95f7a477
#
_entry.id   b9b40ef1810463d4f2290bfb95f7a477
#
_cell.length_a   1.000
_cell.length_b   1.000
_cell.length_c   1.000
_cell.angle_alpha   90.00
_cell.angle_beta   90.00
_cell.angle_gamma   90.00
#
_symmetry.space_group_name_H-M   'P 1'
#
loop_
_entity.id
_entity.type
_entity.pdbx_description
1 polymer ?
#
loop_
_entity_poly.entity_id
_entity_poly.type
_entity_poly.pdbx_seq_one_letter_code
_entity_poly.pdbx_strand_id
1 'polypeptide(L)'
;VYLAAAKVGGILANSKYPADFIGQNLSIQLNVIQSAFDSGVKKLLFLGSSCIYPKFVSQPINEKDLLSGPLEPTNEPYAIAKIAGIKLCESFNRQYGESHNIDYRCLMPTNLYGPGDNYDLKTSHVMAALVKKFSDAKARNELKVTCWGSGSPLREFMHVDDLGDAVLFVLENWDPEMQKFVIKENKYLTYLNVGTGKD
;
A
#
# COMPACT_ATOMS: atom_id res chain seq x y z
N VAL A 1 -4.40 16.34 2.90
CA VAL A 1 -3.38 15.55 3.61
C VAL A 1 -2.99 14.34 2.78
N TYR A 2 -1.69 14.05 2.71
CA TYR A 2 -1.15 12.82 2.11
C TYR A 2 -0.58 11.95 3.23
N LEU A 3 -1.20 10.80 3.49
CA LEU A 3 -0.80 9.90 4.56
C LEU A 3 0.02 8.74 3.99
N ALA A 4 1.33 8.95 3.88
CA ALA A 4 2.31 7.94 3.49
C ALA A 4 3.00 7.26 4.69
N ALA A 5 2.85 7.82 5.89
CA ALA A 5 3.49 7.28 7.10
C ALA A 5 2.98 5.88 7.44
N ALA A 6 3.90 4.93 7.61
CA ALA A 6 3.61 3.57 8.01
C ALA A 6 4.84 2.87 8.58
N LYS A 7 4.63 1.87 9.43
CA LYS A 7 5.64 0.86 9.75
C LYS A 7 5.69 -0.14 8.59
N VAL A 8 6.79 -0.14 7.85
CA VAL A 8 6.99 -1.00 6.67
C VAL A 8 8.24 -1.87 6.81
N GLY A 9 8.32 -2.95 6.04
CA GLY A 9 9.47 -3.83 6.01
C GLY A 9 9.22 -5.10 5.21
N GLY A 10 10.29 -5.81 4.85
CA GLY A 10 10.22 -7.06 4.12
C GLY A 10 9.60 -8.21 4.92
N ILE A 11 9.49 -9.39 4.29
CA ILE A 11 8.84 -10.59 4.86
C ILE A 11 9.45 -10.98 6.22
N LEU A 12 10.77 -10.95 6.36
CA LEU A 12 11.43 -11.31 7.62
C LEU A 12 11.01 -10.39 8.78
N ALA A 13 10.94 -9.08 8.54
CA ALA A 13 10.55 -8.12 9.56
C ALA A 13 9.08 -8.31 9.96
N ASN A 14 8.19 -8.49 8.99
CA ASN A 14 6.77 -8.76 9.22
C ASN A 14 6.57 -10.04 10.05
N SER A 15 7.23 -11.13 9.69
CA SER A 15 7.13 -12.41 10.41
C SER A 15 7.70 -12.34 11.83
N LYS A 16 8.73 -11.51 12.05
CA LYS A 16 9.40 -11.41 13.36
C LYS A 16 8.69 -10.47 14.34
N TYR A 17 8.05 -9.41 13.82
CA TYR A 17 7.47 -8.35 14.65
C TYR A 17 5.98 -8.10 14.32
N PRO A 18 5.14 -9.14 14.27
CA PRO A 18 3.74 -9.00 13.81
C PRO A 18 2.92 -8.02 14.65
N ALA A 19 3.11 -8.02 15.98
CA ALA A 19 2.41 -7.10 16.89
C ALA A 19 2.79 -5.64 16.64
N ASP A 20 4.06 -5.34 16.35
CA ASP A 20 4.52 -4.00 16.04
C ASP A 20 3.93 -3.51 14.71
N PHE A 21 3.89 -4.39 13.70
CA PHE A 21 3.35 -4.03 12.39
C PHE A 21 1.86 -3.71 12.44
N ILE A 22 1.05 -4.52 13.12
CA ILE A 22 -0.37 -4.21 13.25
C ILE A 22 -0.61 -3.03 14.17
N GLY A 23 -0.02 -3.01 15.37
CA GLY A 23 -0.30 -2.00 16.39
C GLY A 23 0.14 -0.60 15.97
N GLN A 24 1.38 -0.45 15.47
CA GLN A 24 1.89 0.86 15.06
C GLN A 24 1.12 1.41 13.84
N ASN A 25 0.83 0.58 12.83
CA ASN A 25 0.08 1.03 11.67
C ASN A 25 -1.36 1.42 12.02
N LEU A 26 -2.06 0.66 12.86
CA LEU A 26 -3.38 1.04 13.36
C LEU A 26 -3.34 2.37 14.11
N SER A 27 -2.35 2.57 14.97
CA SER A 27 -2.19 3.82 15.72
C SER A 27 -1.89 5.01 14.82
N ILE A 28 -0.96 4.87 13.86
CA ILE A 28 -0.62 5.96 12.92
C ILE A 28 -1.85 6.38 12.13
N GLN A 29 -2.51 5.45 11.46
CA GLN A 29 -3.62 5.78 10.57
C GLN A 29 -4.84 6.29 11.32
N LEU A 30 -5.19 5.71 12.48
CA LEU A 30 -6.30 6.19 13.29
C LEU A 30 -6.05 7.63 13.76
N ASN A 31 -4.89 7.90 14.34
CA ASN A 31 -4.57 9.23 14.85
C ASN A 31 -4.53 10.28 13.73
N VAL A 32 -3.91 9.98 12.59
CA VAL A 32 -3.79 10.96 11.49
C VAL A 32 -5.13 11.22 10.83
N ILE A 33 -5.91 10.17 10.52
CA ILE A 33 -7.21 10.31 9.85
C ILE A 33 -8.20 11.04 10.77
N GLN A 34 -8.26 10.66 12.06
CA GLN A 34 -9.11 11.34 13.03
C GLN A 34 -8.71 12.81 13.22
N SER A 35 -7.42 13.08 13.42
CA SER A 35 -6.93 14.46 13.59
C SER A 35 -7.16 15.31 12.35
N ALA A 36 -7.05 14.73 11.15
CA ALA A 36 -7.37 15.43 9.91
C ALA A 36 -8.84 15.84 9.87
N PHE A 37 -9.75 14.95 10.26
CA PHE A 37 -11.17 15.25 10.34
C PHE A 37 -11.45 16.34 11.39
N ASP A 38 -10.93 16.20 12.62
CA ASP A 38 -11.12 17.15 13.73
C ASP A 38 -10.57 18.53 13.38
N SER A 39 -9.52 18.59 12.56
CA SER A 39 -8.92 19.84 12.05
C SER A 39 -9.62 20.41 10.81
N GLY A 40 -10.72 19.81 10.36
CA GLY A 40 -11.51 20.28 9.22
C GLY A 40 -10.87 20.02 7.84
N VAL A 41 -9.91 19.10 7.73
CA VAL A 41 -9.30 18.70 6.46
C VAL A 41 -10.34 18.08 5.54
N LYS A 42 -10.52 18.64 4.35
CA LYS A 42 -11.52 18.20 3.38
C LYS A 42 -11.05 17.06 2.51
N LYS A 43 -9.79 17.06 2.10
CA LYS A 43 -9.21 16.02 1.23
C LYS A 43 -8.06 15.32 1.92
N LEU A 44 -8.12 13.98 1.96
CA LEU A 44 -7.06 13.12 2.46
C LEU A 44 -6.83 11.97 1.49
N LEU A 45 -5.58 11.61 1.24
CA LEU A 45 -5.21 10.41 0.51
C LEU A 45 -4.36 9.52 1.40
N PHE A 46 -4.85 8.30 1.62
CA PHE A 46 -4.19 7.25 2.39
C PHE A 46 -3.51 6.24 1.47
N LEU A 47 -2.24 5.97 1.69
CA LEU A 47 -1.54 4.90 0.98
C LEU A 47 -1.79 3.55 1.66
N GLY A 48 -2.56 2.71 0.98
CA GLY A 48 -2.74 1.31 1.29
C GLY A 48 -1.53 0.46 0.87
N SER A 49 -1.78 -0.73 0.37
CA SER A 49 -0.75 -1.64 -0.15
C SER A 49 -1.42 -2.75 -0.96
N SER A 50 -0.77 -3.28 -1.97
CA SER A 50 -1.22 -4.48 -2.69
C SER A 50 -1.29 -5.75 -1.82
N CYS A 51 -0.62 -5.77 -0.66
CA CYS A 51 -0.70 -6.87 0.33
C CYS A 51 -2.10 -7.10 0.93
N ILE A 52 -3.04 -6.17 0.74
CA ILE A 52 -4.42 -6.28 1.26
C ILE A 52 -5.28 -7.30 0.52
N TYR A 53 -4.84 -7.72 -0.65
CA TYR A 53 -5.58 -8.67 -1.47
C TYR A 53 -5.33 -10.11 -1.04
N PRO A 54 -6.29 -11.02 -1.32
CA PRO A 54 -6.13 -12.44 -1.01
C PRO A 54 -4.90 -13.04 -1.69
N LYS A 55 -4.26 -13.99 -0.99
CA LYS A 55 -3.06 -14.68 -1.49
C LYS A 55 -3.23 -15.32 -2.87
N PHE A 56 -4.42 -15.87 -3.14
CA PHE A 56 -4.74 -16.61 -4.35
C PHE A 56 -5.79 -15.89 -5.22
N VAL A 57 -5.73 -14.57 -5.24
CA VAL A 57 -6.60 -13.77 -6.11
C VAL A 57 -6.19 -13.92 -7.58
N SER A 58 -7.17 -13.83 -8.48
CA SER A 58 -6.93 -13.85 -9.92
C SER A 58 -6.16 -12.60 -10.37
N GLN A 59 -5.28 -12.78 -11.36
CA GLN A 59 -4.52 -11.69 -11.98
C GLN A 59 -5.16 -11.27 -13.31
N PRO A 60 -5.19 -9.98 -13.65
CA PRO A 60 -4.80 -8.84 -12.82
C PRO A 60 -5.76 -8.63 -11.65
N ILE A 61 -5.21 -8.19 -10.51
CA ILE A 61 -5.99 -7.94 -9.28
C ILE A 61 -6.95 -6.76 -9.49
N ASN A 62 -8.20 -6.94 -9.09
CA ASN A 62 -9.22 -5.91 -9.15
C ASN A 62 -9.55 -5.39 -7.75
N GLU A 63 -9.93 -4.11 -7.63
CA GLU A 63 -10.28 -3.49 -6.35
C GLU A 63 -11.43 -4.22 -5.63
N LYS A 64 -12.39 -4.78 -6.38
CA LYS A 64 -13.50 -5.59 -5.81
C LYS A 64 -13.07 -6.86 -5.10
N ASP A 65 -11.82 -7.30 -5.33
CA ASP A 65 -11.29 -8.53 -4.72
C ASP A 65 -10.84 -8.32 -3.26
N LEU A 66 -10.90 -7.09 -2.76
CA LEU A 66 -10.63 -6.80 -1.34
C LEU A 66 -11.58 -7.60 -0.43
N LEU A 67 -10.99 -8.34 0.52
CA LEU A 67 -11.72 -9.21 1.47
C LEU A 67 -12.44 -10.42 0.83
N SER A 68 -12.07 -10.83 -0.37
CA SER A 68 -12.69 -11.98 -1.04
C SER A 68 -12.08 -13.35 -0.65
N GLY A 69 -11.01 -13.35 0.15
CA GLY A 69 -10.34 -14.59 0.59
C GLY A 69 -9.25 -14.35 1.64
N PRO A 70 -8.53 -15.43 2.04
CA PRO A 70 -7.47 -15.34 3.04
C PRO A 70 -6.25 -14.58 2.54
N LEU A 71 -5.65 -13.81 3.44
CA LEU A 71 -4.44 -13.02 3.19
C LEU A 71 -3.18 -13.90 3.18
N GLU A 72 -2.05 -13.34 2.74
CA GLU A 72 -0.74 -13.99 2.88
C GLU A 72 -0.31 -14.01 4.36
N PRO A 73 -0.15 -15.19 5.00
CA PRO A 73 0.09 -15.29 6.44
C PRO A 73 1.33 -14.53 6.94
N THR A 74 2.37 -14.40 6.11
CA THR A 74 3.64 -13.77 6.52
C THR A 74 3.53 -12.26 6.73
N ASN A 75 2.53 -11.61 6.14
CA ASN A 75 2.31 -10.17 6.28
C ASN A 75 0.85 -9.81 6.64
N GLU A 76 0.05 -10.81 7.04
CA GLU A 76 -1.36 -10.62 7.40
C GLU A 76 -1.58 -9.49 8.43
N PRO A 77 -0.79 -9.37 9.54
CA PRO A 77 -0.97 -8.29 10.51
C PRO A 77 -0.82 -6.89 9.90
N TYR A 78 0.13 -6.71 8.99
CA TYR A 78 0.29 -5.46 8.23
C TYR A 78 -0.89 -5.23 7.29
N ALA A 79 -1.28 -6.25 6.54
CA ALA A 79 -2.40 -6.17 5.60
C ALA A 79 -3.71 -5.82 6.30
N ILE A 80 -4.02 -6.44 7.44
CA ILE A 80 -5.19 -6.13 8.27
C ILE A 80 -5.18 -4.67 8.72
N ALA A 81 -4.04 -4.16 9.17
CA ALA A 81 -3.93 -2.74 9.54
C ALA A 81 -4.25 -1.84 8.34
N LYS A 82 -3.69 -2.12 7.17
CA LYS A 82 -3.96 -1.33 5.95
C LYS A 82 -5.42 -1.42 5.50
N ILE A 83 -6.05 -2.58 5.57
CA ILE A 83 -7.48 -2.76 5.32
C ILE A 83 -8.31 -1.90 6.29
N ALA A 84 -7.96 -1.90 7.57
CA ALA A 84 -8.63 -1.08 8.56
C ALA A 84 -8.56 0.43 8.23
N GLY A 85 -7.41 0.92 7.75
CA GLY A 85 -7.25 2.31 7.29
C GLY A 85 -8.13 2.65 6.09
N ILE A 86 -8.24 1.77 5.10
CA ILE A 86 -9.14 1.93 3.96
C ILE A 86 -10.59 2.01 4.44
N LYS A 87 -11.01 1.07 5.31
CA LYS A 87 -12.36 1.04 5.86
C LYS A 87 -12.67 2.24 6.75
N LEU A 88 -11.66 2.79 7.41
CA LEU A 88 -11.78 4.04 8.17
C LEU A 88 -12.09 5.21 7.22
N CYS A 89 -11.31 5.41 6.16
CA CYS A 89 -11.58 6.43 5.14
C CYS A 89 -12.97 6.30 4.53
N GLU A 90 -13.37 5.08 4.12
CA GLU A 90 -14.71 4.81 3.60
C GLU A 90 -15.81 5.17 4.62
N SER A 91 -15.58 4.87 5.90
CA SER A 91 -16.55 5.14 6.96
C SER A 91 -16.72 6.64 7.20
N PHE A 92 -15.62 7.41 7.19
CA PHE A 92 -15.66 8.86 7.27
C PHE A 92 -16.41 9.47 6.08
N ASN A 93 -16.11 9.05 4.86
CA ASN A 93 -16.81 9.53 3.67
C ASN A 93 -18.30 9.24 3.73
N ARG A 94 -18.68 8.01 4.12
CA ARG A 94 -20.09 7.62 4.22
C ARG A 94 -20.85 8.39 5.29
N GLN A 95 -20.22 8.68 6.43
CA GLN A 95 -20.85 9.33 7.57
C GLN A 95 -20.86 10.86 7.45
N TYR A 96 -19.79 11.43 6.91
CA TYR A 96 -19.53 12.87 6.96
C TYR A 96 -19.28 13.52 5.58
N GLY A 97 -19.27 12.73 4.50
CA GLY A 97 -18.97 13.22 3.16
C GLY A 97 -19.79 14.44 2.78
N GLU A 98 -21.11 14.32 2.80
CA GLU A 98 -22.02 15.43 2.47
C GLU A 98 -22.03 16.53 3.53
N SER A 99 -22.20 16.16 4.82
CA SER A 99 -22.40 17.12 5.91
C SER A 99 -21.16 17.98 6.20
N HIS A 100 -19.97 17.44 6.00
CA HIS A 100 -18.69 18.09 6.27
C HIS A 100 -17.88 18.37 5.01
N ASN A 101 -18.38 17.97 3.84
CA ASN A 101 -17.70 18.10 2.53
C ASN A 101 -16.28 17.52 2.58
N ILE A 102 -16.17 16.27 3.04
CA ILE A 102 -14.89 15.53 3.08
C ILE A 102 -14.84 14.49 1.98
N ASP A 103 -13.62 14.23 1.49
CA ASP A 103 -13.30 13.26 0.46
C ASP A 103 -11.96 12.60 0.81
N TYR A 104 -12.03 11.43 1.44
CA TYR A 104 -10.88 10.64 1.88
C TYR A 104 -10.70 9.45 0.96
N ARG A 105 -9.63 9.46 0.16
CA ARG A 105 -9.33 8.47 -0.87
C ARG A 105 -8.17 7.58 -0.46
N CYS A 106 -8.06 6.41 -1.11
CA CYS A 106 -6.95 5.49 -0.87
C CYS A 106 -6.34 5.03 -2.20
N LEU A 107 -5.01 4.84 -2.20
CA LEU A 107 -4.30 4.19 -3.30
C LEU A 107 -3.59 2.94 -2.82
N MET A 108 -3.64 1.89 -3.64
CA MET A 108 -2.96 0.62 -3.41
C MET A 108 -1.79 0.52 -4.39
N PRO A 109 -0.61 1.02 -4.02
CA PRO A 109 0.57 0.91 -4.87
C PRO A 109 1.07 -0.53 -4.94
N THR A 110 1.67 -0.87 -6.06
CA THR A 110 2.52 -2.06 -6.22
C THR A 110 3.84 -1.89 -5.46
N ASN A 111 4.82 -2.76 -5.68
CA ASN A 111 6.12 -2.62 -5.02
C ASN A 111 6.84 -1.37 -5.51
N LEU A 112 7.30 -0.55 -4.58
CA LEU A 112 7.97 0.70 -4.88
C LEU A 112 9.49 0.53 -4.85
N TYR A 113 10.18 1.33 -5.66
CA TYR A 113 11.62 1.50 -5.63
C TYR A 113 11.99 2.94 -5.95
N GLY A 114 13.17 3.37 -5.56
CA GLY A 114 13.66 4.70 -5.89
C GLY A 114 14.77 5.20 -4.97
N PRO A 115 15.20 6.44 -5.14
CA PRO A 115 16.19 7.07 -4.27
C PRO A 115 15.73 7.10 -2.81
N GLY A 116 16.66 6.85 -1.89
CA GLY A 116 16.36 6.88 -0.45
C GLY A 116 15.73 5.59 0.10
N ASP A 117 15.65 4.51 -0.68
CA ASP A 117 15.13 3.22 -0.23
C ASP A 117 15.98 2.63 0.90
N ASN A 118 15.40 1.67 1.63
CA ASN A 118 16.09 0.95 2.70
C ASN A 118 16.88 -0.23 2.13
N TYR A 119 18.21 -0.16 2.18
CA TYR A 119 19.12 -1.20 1.69
C TYR A 119 19.62 -2.18 2.78
N ASP A 120 19.08 -2.15 4.00
CA ASP A 120 19.42 -3.12 5.05
C ASP A 120 18.89 -4.51 4.68
N LEU A 121 19.78 -5.51 4.56
CA LEU A 121 19.43 -6.85 4.07
C LEU A 121 18.45 -7.64 4.96
N LYS A 122 18.19 -7.19 6.20
CA LYS A 122 17.25 -7.84 7.13
C LYS A 122 15.85 -7.24 7.07
N THR A 123 15.75 -5.97 6.67
CA THR A 123 14.50 -5.21 6.76
C THR A 123 14.00 -4.68 5.41
N SER A 124 14.87 -4.64 4.38
CA SER A 124 14.55 -4.11 3.06
C SER A 124 13.57 -4.97 2.27
N HIS A 125 12.92 -4.33 1.30
CA HIS A 125 12.15 -5.01 0.27
C HIS A 125 13.05 -5.65 -0.79
N VAL A 126 12.46 -6.53 -1.62
CA VAL A 126 13.21 -7.41 -2.53
C VAL A 126 14.11 -6.65 -3.50
N MET A 127 13.64 -5.57 -4.13
CA MET A 127 14.44 -4.80 -5.11
C MET A 127 15.68 -4.20 -4.45
N ALA A 128 15.51 -3.49 -3.34
CA ALA A 128 16.61 -2.89 -2.59
C ALA A 128 17.59 -3.94 -2.07
N ALA A 129 17.10 -5.08 -1.56
CA ALA A 129 17.95 -6.20 -1.12
C ALA A 129 18.79 -6.77 -2.26
N LEU A 130 18.21 -6.95 -3.45
CA LEU A 130 18.94 -7.46 -4.62
C LEU A 130 19.99 -6.46 -5.10
N VAL A 131 19.61 -5.18 -5.25
CA VAL A 131 20.57 -4.12 -5.63
C VAL A 131 21.77 -4.11 -4.68
N LYS A 132 21.51 -4.15 -3.35
CA LYS A 132 22.59 -4.20 -2.36
C LYS A 132 23.47 -5.44 -2.49
N LYS A 133 22.87 -6.63 -2.60
CA LYS A 133 23.62 -7.90 -2.75
C LYS A 133 24.52 -7.91 -3.97
N PHE A 134 23.99 -7.50 -5.14
CA PHE A 134 24.77 -7.48 -6.38
C PHE A 134 25.86 -6.40 -6.35
N SER A 135 25.58 -5.23 -5.79
CA SER A 135 26.57 -4.17 -5.62
C SER A 135 27.72 -4.60 -4.71
N ASP A 136 27.41 -5.22 -3.58
CA ASP A 136 28.42 -5.72 -2.63
C ASP A 136 29.26 -6.85 -3.24
N ALA A 137 28.66 -7.80 -3.94
CA ALA A 137 29.33 -8.88 -4.61
C ALA A 137 30.30 -8.34 -5.69
N LYS A 138 29.86 -7.37 -6.48
CA LYS A 138 30.73 -6.69 -7.45
C LYS A 138 31.92 -6.02 -6.78
N ALA A 139 31.70 -5.30 -5.69
CA ALA A 139 32.77 -4.62 -4.95
C ALA A 139 33.81 -5.60 -4.35
N ARG A 140 33.36 -6.81 -4.01
CA ARG A 140 34.23 -7.87 -3.45
C ARG A 140 34.80 -8.83 -4.51
N ASN A 141 34.49 -8.62 -5.79
CA ASN A 141 34.81 -9.54 -6.90
C ASN A 141 34.27 -10.97 -6.68
N GLU A 142 33.11 -11.10 -6.06
CA GLU A 142 32.44 -12.39 -5.86
C GLU A 142 31.80 -12.84 -7.18
N LEU A 143 32.00 -14.10 -7.56
CA LEU A 143 31.49 -14.66 -8.82
C LEU A 143 30.03 -15.13 -8.72
N LYS A 144 29.47 -15.20 -7.50
CA LYS A 144 28.11 -15.72 -7.26
C LYS A 144 27.40 -14.89 -6.20
N VAL A 145 26.10 -14.67 -6.41
CA VAL A 145 25.19 -14.03 -5.45
C VAL A 145 24.08 -15.01 -5.09
N THR A 146 23.89 -15.25 -3.78
CA THR A 146 22.78 -16.08 -3.32
C THR A 146 21.51 -15.25 -3.20
N CYS A 147 20.51 -15.57 -4.03
CA CYS A 147 19.18 -15.03 -3.96
C CYS A 147 18.24 -16.06 -3.30
N TRP A 148 17.29 -15.57 -2.50
CA TRP A 148 16.33 -16.43 -1.83
C TRP A 148 15.13 -16.75 -2.74
N GLY A 149 14.62 -17.97 -2.62
CA GLY A 149 13.47 -18.44 -3.38
C GLY A 149 13.82 -19.10 -4.70
N SER A 150 12.80 -19.48 -5.46
CA SER A 150 12.94 -20.20 -6.74
C SER A 150 13.26 -19.28 -7.93
N GLY A 151 13.01 -17.97 -7.80
CA GLY A 151 13.08 -17.01 -8.90
C GLY A 151 11.83 -16.99 -9.80
N SER A 152 10.84 -17.84 -9.52
CA SER A 152 9.61 -17.93 -10.33
C SER A 152 8.53 -16.86 -10.04
N PRO A 153 8.39 -16.30 -8.81
CA PRO A 153 7.37 -15.30 -8.56
C PRO A 153 7.63 -14.00 -9.33
N LEU A 154 6.65 -13.57 -10.10
CA LEU A 154 6.63 -12.26 -10.74
C LEU A 154 6.21 -11.18 -9.74
N ARG A 155 6.69 -9.96 -9.94
CA ARG A 155 6.37 -8.79 -9.11
C ARG A 155 6.35 -7.54 -9.97
N GLU A 156 5.29 -6.79 -9.85
CA GLU A 156 5.21 -5.46 -10.44
C GLU A 156 5.97 -4.45 -9.58
N PHE A 157 6.74 -3.56 -10.22
CA PHE A 157 7.51 -2.50 -9.58
C PHE A 157 7.20 -1.15 -10.21
N MET A 158 7.10 -0.11 -9.40
CA MET A 158 6.86 1.26 -9.84
C MET A 158 7.85 2.21 -9.16
N HIS A 159 8.34 3.20 -9.91
CA HIS A 159 9.21 4.22 -9.33
C HIS A 159 8.43 5.11 -8.35
N VAL A 160 9.10 5.54 -7.28
CA VAL A 160 8.45 6.34 -6.23
C VAL A 160 7.93 7.68 -6.74
N ASP A 161 8.58 8.28 -7.74
CA ASP A 161 8.12 9.55 -8.34
C ASP A 161 6.83 9.35 -9.14
N ASP A 162 6.68 8.22 -9.86
CA ASP A 162 5.44 7.89 -10.56
C ASP A 162 4.27 7.70 -9.57
N LEU A 163 4.55 7.14 -8.39
CA LEU A 163 3.54 7.10 -7.32
C LEU A 163 3.21 8.51 -6.83
N GLY A 164 4.21 9.39 -6.68
CA GLY A 164 4.00 10.79 -6.31
C GLY A 164 3.05 11.51 -7.27
N ASP A 165 3.30 11.37 -8.56
CA ASP A 165 2.44 11.92 -9.62
C ASP A 165 1.03 11.31 -9.60
N ALA A 166 0.90 10.00 -9.41
CA ALA A 166 -0.39 9.32 -9.29
C ALA A 166 -1.18 9.82 -8.06
N VAL A 167 -0.51 10.04 -6.93
CA VAL A 167 -1.12 10.59 -5.71
C VAL A 167 -1.72 11.97 -5.94
N LEU A 168 -0.97 12.86 -6.60
CA LEU A 168 -1.45 14.21 -6.96
C LEU A 168 -2.60 14.12 -7.94
N PHE A 169 -2.43 13.36 -9.02
CA PHE A 169 -3.46 13.18 -10.05
C PHE A 169 -4.79 12.69 -9.47
N VAL A 170 -4.76 11.66 -8.63
CA VAL A 170 -5.97 11.07 -8.04
C VAL A 170 -6.68 12.06 -7.12
N LEU A 171 -5.96 12.82 -6.30
CA LEU A 171 -6.60 13.75 -5.38
C LEU A 171 -7.16 15.01 -6.09
N GLU A 172 -6.58 15.38 -7.23
CA GLU A 172 -6.99 16.55 -7.99
C GLU A 172 -8.02 16.25 -9.10
N ASN A 173 -7.89 15.12 -9.78
CA ASN A 173 -8.60 14.85 -11.02
C ASN A 173 -9.56 13.65 -10.96
N TRP A 174 -9.33 12.65 -10.09
CA TRP A 174 -10.22 11.50 -10.01
C TRP A 174 -11.42 11.80 -9.11
N ASP A 175 -12.61 11.62 -9.67
CA ASP A 175 -13.87 11.75 -8.94
C ASP A 175 -14.55 10.36 -8.88
N PRO A 176 -14.67 9.75 -7.70
CA PRO A 176 -15.36 8.46 -7.53
C PRO A 176 -16.80 8.46 -8.03
N GLU A 177 -17.51 9.57 -7.89
CA GLU A 177 -18.92 9.69 -8.31
C GLU A 177 -19.06 9.73 -9.83
N MET A 178 -18.16 10.43 -10.53
CA MET A 178 -18.20 10.55 -11.99
C MET A 178 -17.90 9.25 -12.70
N GLN A 179 -17.07 8.38 -12.13
CA GLN A 179 -16.65 7.14 -12.78
C GLN A 179 -17.60 5.96 -12.57
N LYS A 180 -18.67 6.13 -11.79
CA LYS A 180 -19.71 5.11 -11.55
C LYS A 180 -19.18 3.70 -11.24
N PHE A 181 -18.05 3.60 -10.58
CA PHE A 181 -17.58 2.34 -10.03
C PHE A 181 -18.43 1.94 -8.82
N VAL A 182 -19.68 1.58 -9.08
CA VAL A 182 -20.61 1.10 -8.06
C VAL A 182 -20.21 -0.31 -7.68
N ILE A 183 -19.71 -0.49 -6.46
CA ILE A 183 -19.34 -1.83 -5.96
C ILE A 183 -20.60 -2.63 -5.61
N LYS A 184 -21.56 -2.04 -4.94
CA LYS A 184 -22.90 -2.56 -4.61
C LYS A 184 -23.76 -1.43 -4.01
N GLU A 185 -25.06 -1.41 -4.29
CA GLU A 185 -26.08 -0.60 -3.59
C GLU A 185 -25.71 0.90 -3.41
N ASN A 186 -25.34 1.59 -4.48
CA ASN A 186 -24.96 3.02 -4.49
C ASN A 186 -23.72 3.36 -3.64
N LYS A 187 -22.80 2.43 -3.43
CA LYS A 187 -21.50 2.72 -2.81
C LYS A 187 -20.44 2.92 -3.89
N TYR A 188 -19.80 4.07 -3.85
CA TYR A 188 -18.70 4.40 -4.74
C TYR A 188 -17.39 3.81 -4.24
N LEU A 189 -16.55 3.42 -5.19
CA LEU A 189 -15.19 2.99 -4.90
C LEU A 189 -14.35 4.22 -4.50
N THR A 190 -13.79 4.23 -3.31
CA THR A 190 -12.95 5.31 -2.80
C THR A 190 -11.46 4.97 -2.78
N TYR A 191 -11.08 3.86 -3.40
CA TYR A 191 -9.71 3.38 -3.51
C TYR A 191 -9.43 2.82 -4.91
N LEU A 192 -8.18 2.97 -5.35
CA LEU A 192 -7.70 2.50 -6.66
C LEU A 192 -6.39 1.75 -6.52
N ASN A 193 -6.20 0.74 -7.36
CA ASN A 193 -4.90 0.15 -7.62
C ASN A 193 -4.04 1.10 -8.45
N VAL A 194 -2.77 1.19 -8.12
CA VAL A 194 -1.79 1.98 -8.87
C VAL A 194 -0.56 1.13 -9.17
N GLY A 195 -0.24 1.01 -10.42
CA GLY A 195 0.88 0.23 -10.93
C GLY A 195 1.19 0.57 -12.38
N THR A 196 2.19 -0.08 -12.94
CA THR A 196 2.62 0.09 -14.34
C THR A 196 1.82 -0.79 -15.31
N GLY A 197 1.11 -1.79 -14.78
CA GLY A 197 0.40 -2.81 -15.57
C GLY A 197 1.31 -3.83 -16.24
N LYS A 198 2.56 -3.95 -15.77
CA LYS A 198 3.56 -4.90 -16.29
C LYS A 198 4.35 -5.53 -15.14
N ASP A 199 4.49 -6.86 -15.16
CA ASP A 199 5.35 -7.66 -14.29
C ASP A 199 6.74 -7.87 -14.88
#